data_153b0f2cc7ef4795565dc87d169a4de3
#
_entry.id   153b0f2cc7ef4795565dc87d169a4de3
#
_cell.length_a   1.000
_cell.length_b   1.000
_cell.length_c   1.000
_cell.angle_alpha   90.00
_cell.angle_beta   90.00
_cell.angle_gamma   90.00
#
_symmetry.space_group_name_H-M   'P 1'
#
loop_
_entity.id
_entity.type
_entity.pdbx_description
1 polymer ?
#
loop_
_entity_poly.entity_id
_entity_poly.type
_entity_poly.pdbx_seq_one_letter_code
_entity_poly.pdbx_strand_id
1 'polypeptide(L)'
;MKTKTASTRRRFFWQAGAAALSAPLAASGAHATQRDAEDTEALKARIATLEDVNAIRELHQTYTRLINAGAREEAASLFADPREAQIDASIRNLSADRFGEQDVIEIAADRKTAAARIHCTVELEIAIGPSCTLVEMTRVQGEGFLKRSERRVLESSYVKQDGVWKIARSVYR
;
A
#
# COMPACT_ATOMS: atom_id res chain seq x y z
N MET A 1 -28.18 -1.37 -53.87
CA MET A 1 -26.90 -1.82 -54.43
C MET A 1 -26.29 -2.82 -53.44
N LYS A 2 -26.22 -4.10 -53.86
CA LYS A 2 -25.72 -5.22 -53.08
C LYS A 2 -24.27 -5.48 -53.48
N THR A 3 -23.34 -5.46 -52.58
CA THR A 3 -21.97 -5.97 -52.82
C THR A 3 -21.71 -7.20 -51.95
N LYS A 4 -21.60 -8.32 -52.62
CA LYS A 4 -21.19 -9.61 -52.10
C LYS A 4 -19.65 -9.63 -51.98
N THR A 5 -19.11 -9.97 -50.82
CA THR A 5 -17.72 -10.33 -50.67
C THR A 5 -17.55 -11.85 -50.61
N ALA A 6 -16.72 -12.36 -51.50
CA ALA A 6 -16.47 -13.79 -51.74
C ALA A 6 -15.49 -14.37 -50.71
N SER A 7 -15.87 -15.54 -50.20
CA SER A 7 -15.04 -16.39 -49.32
C SER A 7 -14.09 -17.23 -50.15
N THR A 8 -12.78 -17.03 -49.97
CA THR A 8 -11.74 -17.84 -50.63
C THR A 8 -11.37 -19.01 -49.73
N ARG A 9 -11.91 -20.17 -50.08
CA ARG A 9 -11.49 -21.46 -49.53
C ARG A 9 -10.17 -21.87 -50.17
N ARG A 10 -9.06 -21.86 -49.41
CA ARG A 10 -7.80 -22.49 -49.81
C ARG A 10 -7.88 -23.98 -49.45
N ARG A 11 -7.90 -24.82 -50.49
CA ARG A 11 -7.70 -26.28 -50.39
C ARG A 11 -6.20 -26.53 -50.20
N PHE A 12 -5.82 -27.17 -49.10
CA PHE A 12 -4.47 -27.69 -48.94
C PHE A 12 -4.41 -29.09 -49.47
N PHE A 13 -3.49 -29.29 -50.41
CA PHE A 13 -3.18 -30.57 -51.06
C PHE A 13 -2.51 -31.53 -50.06
N TRP A 14 -3.01 -32.74 -50.06
CA TRP A 14 -2.32 -33.91 -49.49
C TRP A 14 -1.23 -34.37 -50.46
N GLN A 15 -0.01 -34.44 -49.99
CA GLN A 15 1.07 -35.16 -50.67
C GLN A 15 1.68 -36.14 -49.66
N ALA A 16 1.44 -37.40 -49.90
CA ALA A 16 2.04 -38.51 -49.15
C ALA A 16 3.51 -38.65 -49.58
N GLY A 17 4.41 -38.65 -48.59
CA GLY A 17 5.81 -38.98 -48.75
C GLY A 17 6.30 -39.66 -47.48
N ALA A 18 6.38 -41.00 -47.54
CA ALA A 18 6.99 -41.81 -46.49
C ALA A 18 8.53 -41.67 -46.56
N ALA A 19 9.17 -41.19 -45.49
CA ALA A 19 10.55 -41.40 -45.20
C ALA A 19 10.76 -41.51 -43.71
N ALA A 20 11.06 -42.71 -43.26
CA ALA A 20 11.42 -43.02 -41.88
C ALA A 20 12.81 -42.43 -41.57
N LEU A 21 12.86 -41.49 -40.60
CA LEU A 21 14.06 -41.19 -39.84
C LEU A 21 13.65 -41.02 -38.39
N SER A 22 13.92 -42.05 -37.63
CA SER A 22 13.87 -42.07 -36.18
C SER A 22 14.99 -41.18 -35.62
N ALA A 23 14.63 -40.00 -35.13
CA ALA A 23 15.45 -39.17 -34.26
C ALA A 23 14.73 -38.92 -32.95
N PRO A 24 15.38 -38.96 -31.78
CA PRO A 24 14.72 -38.84 -30.47
C PRO A 24 14.32 -37.39 -30.22
N LEU A 25 13.04 -37.06 -30.39
CA LEU A 25 12.42 -35.80 -30.00
C LEU A 25 11.91 -35.89 -28.55
N ALA A 26 12.81 -36.15 -27.59
CA ALA A 26 12.44 -36.31 -26.19
C ALA A 26 13.01 -35.24 -25.24
N ALA A 27 13.68 -34.17 -25.73
CA ALA A 27 14.34 -33.20 -24.84
C ALA A 27 13.73 -31.79 -24.83
N SER A 28 12.82 -31.45 -25.75
CA SER A 28 12.29 -30.08 -25.83
C SER A 28 11.06 -29.79 -24.98
N GLY A 29 10.37 -30.81 -24.50
CA GLY A 29 9.14 -30.61 -23.69
C GLY A 29 9.40 -30.28 -22.22
N ALA A 30 10.52 -30.74 -21.66
CA ALA A 30 10.81 -30.57 -20.23
C ALA A 30 11.21 -29.10 -19.89
N HIS A 31 11.86 -28.41 -20.79
CA HIS A 31 12.30 -27.01 -20.55
C HIS A 31 11.14 -25.99 -20.68
N ALA A 32 10.14 -26.26 -21.49
CA ALA A 32 8.97 -25.39 -21.61
C ALA A 32 8.11 -25.43 -20.35
N THR A 33 7.81 -26.63 -19.86
CA THR A 33 7.00 -26.82 -18.64
C THR A 33 7.69 -26.32 -17.38
N GLN A 34 9.00 -26.33 -17.31
CA GLN A 34 9.74 -25.80 -16.16
C GLN A 34 9.72 -24.26 -16.16
N ARG A 35 9.88 -23.60 -17.30
CA ARG A 35 9.75 -22.13 -17.42
C ARG A 35 8.35 -21.66 -17.06
N ASP A 36 7.33 -22.32 -17.56
CA ASP A 36 5.93 -21.98 -17.24
C ASP A 36 5.63 -22.12 -15.73
N ALA A 37 6.23 -23.11 -15.06
CA ALA A 37 6.12 -23.29 -13.62
C ALA A 37 6.86 -22.18 -12.83
N GLU A 38 8.08 -21.83 -13.24
CA GLU A 38 8.87 -20.75 -12.63
C GLU A 38 8.18 -19.38 -12.82
N ASP A 39 7.65 -19.10 -14.00
CA ASP A 39 6.89 -17.88 -14.28
C ASP A 39 5.60 -17.81 -13.43
N THR A 40 4.92 -18.94 -13.23
CA THR A 40 3.71 -19.02 -12.40
C THR A 40 4.02 -18.74 -10.93
N GLU A 41 5.10 -19.28 -10.38
CA GLU A 41 5.52 -19.03 -9.00
C GLU A 41 5.98 -17.57 -8.81
N ALA A 42 6.68 -17.01 -9.78
CA ALA A 42 7.06 -15.59 -9.76
C ALA A 42 5.83 -14.67 -9.77
N LEU A 43 4.81 -14.99 -10.57
CA LEU A 43 3.54 -14.26 -10.58
C LEU A 43 2.79 -14.36 -9.25
N LYS A 44 2.71 -15.55 -8.65
CA LYS A 44 2.10 -15.75 -7.33
C LYS A 44 2.82 -14.93 -6.25
N ALA A 45 4.15 -14.94 -6.24
CA ALA A 45 4.93 -14.14 -5.30
C ALA A 45 4.66 -12.64 -5.48
N ARG A 46 4.54 -12.17 -6.72
CA ARG A 46 4.21 -10.78 -7.03
C ARG A 46 2.81 -10.39 -6.61
N ILE A 47 1.82 -11.25 -6.84
CA ILE A 47 0.44 -11.04 -6.38
C ILE A 47 0.43 -10.93 -4.86
N ALA A 48 1.06 -11.86 -4.18
CA ALA A 48 1.11 -11.89 -2.73
C ALA A 48 1.80 -10.64 -2.12
N THR A 49 2.81 -10.07 -2.80
CA THR A 49 3.42 -8.80 -2.39
C THR A 49 2.47 -7.62 -2.60
N LEU A 50 1.71 -7.60 -3.71
CA LEU A 50 0.71 -6.56 -3.95
C LEU A 50 -0.44 -6.61 -2.94
N GLU A 51 -0.86 -7.80 -2.53
CA GLU A 51 -1.87 -7.99 -1.47
C GLU A 51 -1.36 -7.42 -0.14
N ASP A 52 -0.10 -7.67 0.22
CA ASP A 52 0.52 -7.11 1.42
C ASP A 52 0.59 -5.57 1.37
N VAL A 53 0.97 -4.99 0.23
CA VAL A 53 0.99 -3.53 0.03
C VAL A 53 -0.41 -2.95 0.19
N ASN A 54 -1.44 -3.59 -0.36
CA ASN A 54 -2.82 -3.13 -0.25
C ASN A 54 -3.31 -3.23 1.20
N ALA A 55 -3.01 -4.32 1.90
CA ALA A 55 -3.37 -4.47 3.31
C ALA A 55 -2.74 -3.38 4.20
N ILE A 56 -1.49 -2.99 3.93
CA ILE A 56 -0.83 -1.88 4.63
C ILE A 56 -1.49 -0.54 4.30
N ARG A 57 -1.89 -0.30 3.05
CA ARG A 57 -2.64 0.91 2.67
C ARG A 57 -3.99 1.01 3.40
N GLU A 58 -4.73 -0.08 3.47
CA GLU A 58 -6.01 -0.16 4.19
C GLU A 58 -5.83 0.08 5.68
N LEU A 59 -4.77 -0.51 6.28
CA LEU A 59 -4.42 -0.27 7.67
C LEU A 59 -4.12 1.21 7.92
N HIS A 60 -3.34 1.85 7.04
CA HIS A 60 -3.04 3.28 7.14
C HIS A 60 -4.29 4.15 6.96
N GLN A 61 -5.17 3.85 6.01
CA GLN A 61 -6.44 4.57 5.83
C GLN A 61 -7.33 4.44 7.08
N THR A 62 -7.36 3.25 7.68
CA THR A 62 -8.11 3.02 8.91
C THR A 62 -7.52 3.84 10.07
N TYR A 63 -6.18 3.84 10.21
CA TYR A 63 -5.49 4.66 11.19
C TYR A 63 -5.82 6.15 11.02
N THR A 64 -5.70 6.68 9.80
CA THR A 64 -6.03 8.08 9.48
C THR A 64 -7.47 8.42 9.85
N ARG A 65 -8.42 7.55 9.49
CA ARG A 65 -9.84 7.73 9.81
C ARG A 65 -10.09 7.79 11.33
N LEU A 66 -9.46 6.90 12.09
CA LEU A 66 -9.61 6.86 13.55
C LEU A 66 -9.00 8.09 14.22
N ILE A 67 -7.83 8.55 13.76
CA ILE A 67 -7.23 9.81 14.24
C ILE A 67 -8.16 11.00 13.97
N ASN A 68 -8.72 11.10 12.76
CA ASN A 68 -9.63 12.17 12.38
C ASN A 68 -10.96 12.13 13.15
N ALA A 69 -11.39 10.94 13.55
CA ALA A 69 -12.56 10.74 14.42
C ALA A 69 -12.26 11.00 15.92
N GLY A 70 -10.99 11.22 16.30
CA GLY A 70 -10.57 11.35 17.69
C GLY A 70 -10.56 10.03 18.48
N ALA A 71 -10.74 8.88 17.79
CA ALA A 71 -10.81 7.53 18.37
C ALA A 71 -9.39 6.97 18.61
N ARG A 72 -8.63 7.60 19.51
CA ARG A 72 -7.22 7.30 19.75
C ARG A 72 -6.95 5.92 20.31
N GLU A 73 -7.80 5.44 21.20
CA GLU A 73 -7.70 4.09 21.77
C GLU A 73 -7.88 3.02 20.70
N GLU A 74 -8.84 3.22 19.79
CA GLU A 74 -9.06 2.34 18.66
C GLU A 74 -7.88 2.42 17.67
N ALA A 75 -7.32 3.62 17.43
CA ALA A 75 -6.13 3.78 16.62
C ALA A 75 -4.91 3.08 17.25
N ALA A 76 -4.76 3.11 18.57
CA ALA A 76 -3.71 2.38 19.28
C ALA A 76 -3.85 0.85 19.12
N SER A 77 -5.06 0.31 19.01
CA SER A 77 -5.30 -1.13 18.80
C SER A 77 -4.79 -1.65 17.45
N LEU A 78 -4.50 -0.77 16.49
CA LEU A 78 -3.88 -1.11 15.22
C LEU A 78 -2.38 -1.39 15.34
N PHE A 79 -1.77 -1.05 16.49
CA PHE A 79 -0.37 -1.31 16.75
C PHE A 79 -0.14 -2.75 17.22
N ALA A 80 1.06 -3.27 16.97
CA ALA A 80 1.49 -4.58 17.45
C ALA A 80 1.49 -4.67 18.97
N ASP A 81 1.95 -3.60 19.63
CA ASP A 81 1.73 -3.34 21.05
C ASP A 81 1.02 -1.98 21.21
N PRO A 82 -0.26 -1.97 21.62
CA PRO A 82 -1.02 -0.73 21.85
C PRO A 82 -0.39 0.20 22.90
N ARG A 83 0.45 -0.32 23.81
CA ARG A 83 1.11 0.46 24.85
C ARG A 83 2.27 1.31 24.30
N GLU A 84 2.85 0.87 23.17
CA GLU A 84 3.92 1.58 22.48
C GLU A 84 3.40 2.57 21.41
N ALA A 85 2.08 2.67 21.24
CA ALA A 85 1.46 3.59 20.30
C ALA A 85 1.69 5.04 20.73
N GLN A 86 2.65 5.71 20.07
CA GLN A 86 2.93 7.13 20.29
C GLN A 86 2.04 7.98 19.37
N ILE A 87 0.79 8.19 19.77
CA ILE A 87 -0.17 9.01 19.04
C ILE A 87 -0.14 10.43 19.60
N ASP A 88 0.32 11.39 18.79
CA ASP A 88 0.39 12.79 19.20
C ASP A 88 -1.01 13.36 19.44
N ALA A 89 -1.24 13.79 20.69
CA ALA A 89 -2.52 14.33 21.13
C ALA A 89 -2.88 15.68 20.49
N SER A 90 -1.89 16.41 19.95
CA SER A 90 -2.10 17.68 19.26
C SER A 90 -2.66 17.52 17.84
N ILE A 91 -2.54 16.35 17.24
CA ILE A 91 -3.06 16.06 15.90
C ILE A 91 -4.58 15.96 15.94
N ARG A 92 -5.25 16.81 15.15
CA ARG A 92 -6.70 16.83 15.00
C ARG A 92 -7.16 16.24 13.69
N ASN A 93 -6.38 16.44 12.64
CA ASN A 93 -6.72 15.93 11.32
C ASN A 93 -5.47 15.49 10.55
N LEU A 94 -5.63 14.40 9.82
CA LEU A 94 -4.63 13.85 8.90
C LEU A 94 -5.27 13.77 7.51
N SER A 95 -4.59 14.28 6.51
CA SER A 95 -5.00 14.14 5.12
C SER A 95 -3.82 13.76 4.25
N ALA A 96 -4.08 12.97 3.20
CA ALA A 96 -3.04 12.65 2.22
C ALA A 96 -2.55 13.91 1.52
N ASP A 97 -1.24 14.07 1.38
CA ASP A 97 -0.69 15.15 0.57
C ASP A 97 -0.80 14.78 -0.92
N ARG A 98 -1.78 15.39 -1.59
CA ARG A 98 -2.04 15.14 -3.02
C ARG A 98 -0.99 15.75 -3.95
N PHE A 99 -0.14 16.61 -3.43
CA PHE A 99 0.87 17.37 -4.17
C PHE A 99 2.30 16.97 -3.78
N GLY A 100 2.44 16.03 -2.84
CA GLY A 100 3.72 15.54 -2.34
C GLY A 100 4.35 14.47 -3.25
N GLU A 101 5.50 13.99 -2.81
CA GLU A 101 6.14 12.82 -3.40
C GLU A 101 5.22 11.58 -3.25
N GLN A 102 5.43 10.61 -4.14
CA GLN A 102 4.66 9.37 -4.09
C GLN A 102 4.94 8.59 -2.80
N ASP A 103 3.88 8.09 -2.17
CA ASP A 103 4.00 7.20 -1.02
C ASP A 103 4.76 5.93 -1.39
N VAL A 104 5.72 5.56 -0.55
CA VAL A 104 6.57 4.39 -0.74
C VAL A 104 6.25 3.37 0.35
N ILE A 105 5.95 2.14 -0.06
CA ILE A 105 5.76 0.99 0.83
C ILE A 105 6.71 -0.11 0.38
N GLU A 106 7.62 -0.52 1.25
CA GLU A 106 8.62 -1.54 1.02
C GLU A 106 8.34 -2.76 1.89
N ILE A 107 8.08 -3.90 1.26
CA ILE A 107 7.88 -5.18 1.93
C ILE A 107 9.24 -5.88 1.99
N ALA A 108 9.64 -6.35 3.17
CA ALA A 108 10.86 -7.15 3.31
C ALA A 108 10.73 -8.52 2.60
N ALA A 109 11.86 -9.10 2.24
CA ALA A 109 11.90 -10.37 1.50
C ALA A 109 11.20 -11.55 2.23
N ASP A 110 11.19 -11.52 3.55
CA ASP A 110 10.51 -12.50 4.39
C ASP A 110 8.97 -12.30 4.45
N ARG A 111 8.47 -11.18 3.94
CA ARG A 111 7.07 -10.76 3.97
C ARG A 111 6.45 -10.73 5.38
N LYS A 112 7.29 -10.54 6.40
CA LYS A 112 6.86 -10.43 7.81
C LYS A 112 7.00 -9.01 8.34
N THR A 113 7.84 -8.20 7.71
CA THR A 113 8.07 -6.80 8.06
C THR A 113 7.95 -5.90 6.84
N ALA A 114 7.59 -4.66 7.08
CA ALA A 114 7.51 -3.63 6.04
C ALA A 114 7.84 -2.26 6.61
N ALA A 115 8.23 -1.34 5.72
CA ALA A 115 8.40 0.07 6.02
C ALA A 115 7.57 0.91 5.05
N ALA A 116 7.07 2.05 5.51
CA ALA A 116 6.40 3.01 4.63
C ALA A 116 6.80 4.45 4.97
N ARG A 117 6.83 5.27 3.92
CA ARG A 117 6.95 6.73 3.97
C ARG A 117 5.74 7.31 3.25
N ILE A 118 4.88 7.97 3.99
CA ILE A 118 3.60 8.49 3.52
C ILE A 118 3.57 9.99 3.73
N HIS A 119 3.35 10.73 2.65
CA HIS A 119 3.28 12.18 2.70
C HIS A 119 1.87 12.62 3.11
N CYS A 120 1.80 13.42 4.17
CA CYS A 120 0.54 13.86 4.73
C CYS A 120 0.57 15.33 5.15
N THR A 121 -0.60 15.93 5.16
CA THR A 121 -0.84 17.20 5.83
C THR A 121 -1.46 16.92 7.19
N VAL A 122 -0.84 17.48 8.23
CA VAL A 122 -1.23 17.32 9.62
C VAL A 122 -1.80 18.64 10.12
N GLU A 123 -3.02 18.62 10.64
CA GLU A 123 -3.59 19.76 11.34
C GLU A 123 -3.37 19.58 12.84
N LEU A 124 -2.64 20.51 13.43
CA LEU A 124 -2.30 20.53 14.85
C LEU A 124 -3.16 21.55 15.59
N GLU A 125 -3.56 21.19 16.79
CA GLU A 125 -4.19 22.08 17.73
C GLU A 125 -3.31 22.16 18.99
N ILE A 126 -2.64 23.29 19.15
CA ILE A 126 -1.66 23.50 20.21
C ILE A 126 -2.28 24.47 21.23
N ALA A 127 -2.38 24.03 22.48
CA ALA A 127 -2.82 24.88 23.56
C ALA A 127 -1.86 26.06 23.73
N ILE A 128 -2.37 27.29 23.76
CA ILE A 128 -1.57 28.46 23.96
C ILE A 128 -1.24 28.57 25.45
N GLY A 129 0.06 28.58 25.78
CA GLY A 129 0.55 28.68 27.17
C GLY A 129 0.19 30.03 27.82
N PRO A 130 0.19 30.13 29.18
CA PRO A 130 -0.34 31.25 29.93
C PRO A 130 0.54 32.53 29.98
N SER A 131 1.35 32.81 28.97
CA SER A 131 2.46 33.75 29.14
C SER A 131 2.30 35.16 28.54
N CYS A 132 1.11 35.56 28.01
CA CYS A 132 0.90 36.97 27.63
C CYS A 132 -0.57 37.39 27.69
N THR A 133 -0.77 38.72 27.89
CA THR A 133 -2.09 39.35 28.03
C THR A 133 -3.03 39.10 26.83
N LEU A 134 -2.45 38.95 25.63
CA LEU A 134 -3.19 38.65 24.40
C LEU A 134 -3.82 37.25 24.44
N VAL A 135 -3.16 36.31 25.10
CA VAL A 135 -3.60 34.93 25.31
C VAL A 135 -4.75 34.86 26.31
N GLU A 136 -4.74 35.68 27.36
CA GLU A 136 -5.86 35.79 28.28
C GLU A 136 -7.10 36.36 27.62
N MET A 137 -6.94 37.34 26.70
CA MET A 137 -8.05 37.87 25.91
C MET A 137 -8.65 36.83 24.97
N THR A 138 -7.82 36.01 24.29
CA THR A 138 -8.28 34.92 23.41
C THR A 138 -8.94 33.80 24.21
N ARG A 139 -8.48 33.50 25.41
CA ARG A 139 -9.14 32.56 26.34
C ARG A 139 -10.54 33.00 26.76
N VAL A 140 -10.73 34.28 27.03
CA VAL A 140 -12.06 34.85 27.37
C VAL A 140 -12.99 34.79 26.16
N GLN A 141 -12.46 34.80 24.94
CA GLN A 141 -13.25 34.63 23.71
C GLN A 141 -13.49 33.17 23.33
N GLY A 142 -12.98 32.18 24.10
CA GLY A 142 -13.23 30.75 23.89
C GLY A 142 -12.24 30.06 22.95
N GLU A 143 -11.24 30.74 22.44
CA GLU A 143 -10.24 30.18 21.53
C GLU A 143 -8.86 30.09 22.23
N GLY A 144 -8.66 29.03 23.04
CA GLY A 144 -7.39 28.77 23.72
C GLY A 144 -6.40 27.94 22.92
N PHE A 145 -6.56 27.80 21.60
CA PHE A 145 -5.75 26.91 20.77
C PHE A 145 -5.24 27.62 19.50
N LEU A 146 -3.99 27.33 19.15
CA LEU A 146 -3.40 27.67 17.87
C LEU A 146 -3.62 26.52 16.90
N LYS A 147 -4.33 26.76 15.79
CA LYS A 147 -4.46 25.79 14.70
C LYS A 147 -3.33 26.00 13.70
N ARG A 148 -2.60 24.94 13.38
CA ARG A 148 -1.50 24.94 12.44
C ARG A 148 -1.62 23.75 11.50
N SER A 149 -1.43 24.01 10.20
CA SER A 149 -1.38 22.97 9.19
C SER A 149 0.06 22.84 8.69
N GLU A 150 0.60 21.64 8.71
CA GLU A 150 1.97 21.33 8.30
C GLU A 150 1.99 20.12 7.37
N ARG A 151 2.86 20.19 6.36
CA ARG A 151 3.22 19.00 5.58
C ARG A 151 4.26 18.21 6.35
N ARG A 152 4.02 16.94 6.51
CA ARG A 152 4.91 16.00 7.21
C ARG A 152 5.01 14.68 6.47
N VAL A 153 6.04 13.93 6.79
CA VAL A 153 6.20 12.55 6.33
C VAL A 153 5.92 11.63 7.51
N LEU A 154 4.94 10.75 7.34
CA LEU A 154 4.69 9.67 8.28
C LEU A 154 5.61 8.51 7.93
N GLU A 155 6.63 8.28 8.75
CA GLU A 155 7.49 7.10 8.69
C GLU A 155 6.91 6.01 9.59
N SER A 156 6.54 4.88 9.01
CA SER A 156 5.94 3.77 9.73
C SER A 156 6.66 2.46 9.43
N SER A 157 6.81 1.64 10.46
CA SER A 157 7.20 0.24 10.32
C SER A 157 6.04 -0.66 10.68
N TYR A 158 5.97 -1.80 10.02
CA TYR A 158 4.88 -2.76 10.16
C TYR A 158 5.42 -4.15 10.41
N VAL A 159 4.64 -4.96 11.10
CA VAL A 159 4.93 -6.37 11.36
C VAL A 159 3.67 -7.19 11.08
N LYS A 160 3.86 -8.38 10.51
CA LYS A 160 2.76 -9.31 10.25
C LYS A 160 2.64 -10.30 11.41
N GLN A 161 1.56 -10.24 12.17
CA GLN A 161 1.23 -11.12 13.28
C GLN A 161 0.01 -11.96 12.91
N ASP A 162 0.09 -13.27 12.97
CA ASP A 162 -1.00 -14.20 12.65
C ASP A 162 -1.66 -13.94 11.28
N GLY A 163 -0.84 -13.55 10.29
CA GLY A 163 -1.29 -13.23 8.95
C GLY A 163 -1.84 -11.81 8.77
N VAL A 164 -1.97 -11.01 9.84
CA VAL A 164 -2.51 -9.65 9.82
C VAL A 164 -1.40 -8.63 10.01
N TRP A 165 -1.39 -7.58 9.20
CA TRP A 165 -0.46 -6.47 9.35
C TRP A 165 -0.84 -5.57 10.52
N LYS A 166 0.15 -5.20 11.33
CA LYS A 166 0.05 -4.28 12.47
C LYS A 166 1.11 -3.20 12.36
N ILE A 167 0.83 -2.02 12.90
CA ILE A 167 1.83 -0.94 13.00
C ILE A 167 2.78 -1.31 14.13
N ALA A 168 4.08 -1.43 13.84
CA ALA A 168 5.09 -1.63 14.88
C ALA A 168 5.53 -0.28 15.46
N ARG A 169 5.69 0.73 14.58
CA ARG A 169 6.06 2.10 14.98
C ARG A 169 5.56 3.08 13.94
N SER A 170 5.22 4.28 14.39
CA SER A 170 4.80 5.39 13.53
C SER A 170 5.34 6.72 14.07
N VAL A 171 5.98 7.52 13.23
CA VAL A 171 6.59 8.80 13.61
C VAL A 171 6.34 9.82 12.50
N TYR A 172 5.89 11.03 12.88
CA TYR A 172 5.76 12.18 11.98
C TYR A 172 7.07 12.99 11.96
N ARG A 173 7.59 13.23 10.76
CA ARG A 173 8.78 14.06 10.53
C ARG A 173 8.48 15.26 9.64
#